data_61b0b4b34df842cb4b6bca385fdb5b78
#
_entry.id   61b0b4b34df842cb4b6bca385fdb5b78
#
_cell.length_a   1.000
_cell.length_b   1.000
_cell.length_c   1.000
_cell.angle_alpha   90.00
_cell.angle_beta   90.00
_cell.angle_gamma   90.00
#
_symmetry.space_group_name_H-M   'P 1'
#
loop_
_entity.id
_entity.type
_entity.pdbx_description
1 polymer ?
#
loop_
_entity_poly.entity_id
_entity_poly.type
_entity_poly.pdbx_seq_one_letter_code
_entity_poly.pdbx_strand_id
1 'polypeptide(L)'
;MRSLYSRIIFAVIIICSFVACHDDENEIKKKDTVSHKRSIQDKAKPNIIFIIADDLNCDIGAYGNAIIKTPHIDELSRQGILFENAHNQYPLCGPSRASFMTGMYTDQTKMTRNNMYIRNSIPDVITMGQRFRQQGYQSIRIGKIFHYDNPSAIGTSGTDDPYSWDQTVNPYGRDKIEEYKINTLSPRKYGGTLSWLAAKGTDEEYTDGIVASEAIEYLDQFSKNGQPFFLAVGFYRPHTPFVAPQKYFDQYERSSIAIPNSSDEYLKSIPSPLQNQSEQKRIN
;
A
#
# COMPACT_ATOMS: atom_id res chain seq x y z
N MET A 1 -35.62 63.77 17.07
CA MET A 1 -36.51 63.71 15.90
C MET A 1 -36.45 62.30 15.38
N ARG A 2 -37.42 61.42 15.74
CA ARG A 2 -38.52 60.89 14.90
C ARG A 2 -37.97 60.29 13.58
N SER A 3 -38.15 59.00 13.25
CA SER A 3 -39.35 58.16 13.12
C SER A 3 -38.83 56.70 12.83
N LEU A 4 -39.19 55.65 13.50
CA LEU A 4 -40.30 54.71 13.33
C LEU A 4 -40.80 54.52 11.88
N TYR A 5 -40.69 53.23 11.44
CA TYR A 5 -41.60 52.47 10.56
C TYR A 5 -40.84 51.28 10.01
N SER A 6 -41.28 50.13 9.83
CA SER A 6 -42.52 49.38 10.11
C SER A 6 -42.26 47.93 9.71
N ARG A 7 -42.74 47.01 10.49
CA ARG A 7 -42.73 45.56 10.22
C ARG A 7 -43.74 45.25 9.11
N ILE A 8 -43.39 44.53 8.08
CA ILE A 8 -44.34 43.86 7.20
C ILE A 8 -43.99 42.35 7.18
N ILE A 9 -44.88 41.57 7.81
CA ILE A 9 -44.94 40.12 7.72
C ILE A 9 -45.77 39.80 6.48
N PHE A 10 -45.21 39.08 5.52
CA PHE A 10 -45.99 38.46 4.45
C PHE A 10 -46.30 37.01 4.82
N ALA A 11 -47.52 36.79 5.25
CA ALA A 11 -48.12 35.45 5.32
C ALA A 11 -48.72 35.12 3.95
N VAL A 12 -48.23 34.10 3.29
CA VAL A 12 -48.85 33.52 2.08
C VAL A 12 -49.76 32.40 2.51
N ILE A 13 -51.07 32.64 2.45
CA ILE A 13 -52.12 31.62 2.63
C ILE A 13 -52.34 30.97 1.27
N ILE A 14 -52.01 29.67 1.15
CA ILE A 14 -52.40 28.86 0.00
C ILE A 14 -53.72 28.17 0.36
N ILE A 15 -54.76 28.58 -0.31
CA ILE A 15 -56.09 27.95 -0.26
C ILE A 15 -56.08 26.74 -1.21
N CYS A 16 -56.11 25.50 -0.66
CA CYS A 16 -56.37 24.30 -1.45
C CYS A 16 -57.87 24.18 -1.65
N SER A 17 -58.31 24.31 -2.89
CA SER A 17 -59.70 23.97 -3.32
C SER A 17 -59.88 22.47 -3.38
N PHE A 18 -60.77 21.95 -2.55
CA PHE A 18 -61.25 20.58 -2.66
C PHE A 18 -62.21 20.49 -3.87
N VAL A 19 -61.86 19.67 -4.84
CA VAL A 19 -62.81 19.13 -5.81
C VAL A 19 -63.10 17.69 -5.40
N ALA A 20 -64.36 17.48 -4.93
CA ALA A 20 -64.88 16.16 -4.71
C ALA A 20 -65.27 15.55 -6.07
N CYS A 21 -64.73 14.38 -6.40
CA CYS A 21 -65.30 13.48 -7.40
C CYS A 21 -65.72 12.20 -6.73
N HIS A 22 -66.87 11.79 -7.17
CA HIS A 22 -67.75 10.75 -6.69
C HIS A 22 -67.18 9.33 -6.85
N ASP A 23 -67.70 8.44 -6.01
CA ASP A 23 -67.37 7.04 -5.86
C ASP A 23 -67.51 6.21 -7.14
N ASP A 24 -66.55 5.34 -7.38
CA ASP A 24 -66.78 4.07 -8.06
C ASP A 24 -66.04 2.99 -7.29
N GLU A 25 -66.82 2.13 -6.65
CA GLU A 25 -66.36 0.90 -6.01
C GLU A 25 -65.83 -0.06 -7.06
N ASN A 26 -64.52 -0.28 -7.03
CA ASN A 26 -63.95 -1.49 -7.61
C ASN A 26 -62.91 -2.06 -6.63
N GLU A 27 -63.21 -3.23 -6.13
CA GLU A 27 -62.39 -4.13 -5.37
C GLU A 27 -60.99 -4.26 -6.00
N ILE A 28 -59.98 -3.54 -5.47
CA ILE A 28 -58.59 -3.86 -5.74
C ILE A 28 -58.07 -4.69 -4.57
N LYS A 29 -57.92 -6.00 -4.88
CA LYS A 29 -57.25 -6.98 -4.04
C LYS A 29 -56.01 -6.38 -3.42
N LYS A 30 -55.91 -6.36 -2.07
CA LYS A 30 -54.69 -6.14 -1.30
C LYS A 30 -53.64 -7.10 -1.79
N LYS A 31 -52.69 -6.63 -2.63
CA LYS A 31 -51.43 -7.27 -2.79
C LYS A 31 -50.65 -7.00 -1.52
N ASP A 32 -50.45 -8.03 -0.74
CA ASP A 32 -49.52 -8.04 0.37
C ASP A 32 -48.14 -7.59 -0.17
N THR A 33 -47.80 -6.34 0.07
CA THR A 33 -46.43 -5.88 -0.07
C THR A 33 -45.61 -6.56 1.04
N VAL A 34 -45.10 -7.75 0.72
CA VAL A 34 -44.05 -8.38 1.52
C VAL A 34 -42.87 -7.43 1.49
N SER A 35 -42.82 -6.56 2.50
CA SER A 35 -41.64 -5.80 2.83
C SER A 35 -40.51 -6.81 3.11
N HIS A 36 -39.69 -7.09 2.10
CA HIS A 36 -38.43 -7.73 2.29
C HIS A 36 -37.53 -6.74 3.05
N LYS A 37 -37.75 -6.60 4.35
CA LYS A 37 -36.69 -6.24 5.27
C LYS A 37 -35.66 -7.34 5.13
N ARG A 38 -34.72 -7.18 4.17
CA ARG A 38 -33.43 -7.85 4.24
C ARG A 38 -32.87 -7.46 5.60
N SER A 39 -32.95 -8.37 6.56
CA SER A 39 -32.12 -8.31 7.73
C SER A 39 -30.69 -8.21 7.17
N ILE A 40 -30.07 -7.07 7.30
CA ILE A 40 -28.63 -6.97 7.18
C ILE A 40 -28.15 -7.79 8.38
N GLN A 41 -27.99 -9.08 8.15
CA GLN A 41 -27.20 -9.91 9.06
C GLN A 41 -25.89 -9.17 9.15
N ASP A 42 -25.50 -8.73 10.34
CA ASP A 42 -24.19 -8.18 10.62
C ASP A 42 -23.15 -9.21 10.15
N LYS A 43 -22.75 -9.10 8.88
CA LYS A 43 -21.69 -9.95 8.35
C LYS A 43 -20.46 -9.62 9.17
N ALA A 44 -19.92 -10.61 9.83
CA ALA A 44 -18.66 -10.47 10.55
C ALA A 44 -17.64 -9.74 9.66
N LYS A 45 -17.03 -8.70 10.19
CA LYS A 45 -16.02 -7.91 9.47
C LYS A 45 -14.84 -8.83 9.14
N PRO A 46 -14.42 -8.94 7.87
CA PRO A 46 -13.28 -9.77 7.51
C PRO A 46 -11.99 -9.16 8.09
N ASN A 47 -11.09 -10.00 8.53
CA ASN A 47 -9.74 -9.58 8.86
C ASN A 47 -8.95 -9.29 7.57
N ILE A 48 -8.12 -8.25 7.59
CA ILE A 48 -7.36 -7.81 6.42
C ILE A 48 -5.87 -7.87 6.76
N ILE A 49 -5.12 -8.59 5.93
CA ILE A 49 -3.65 -8.56 5.92
C ILE A 49 -3.22 -7.91 4.61
N PHE A 50 -2.44 -6.84 4.71
CA PHE A 50 -1.94 -6.08 3.58
C PHE A 50 -0.42 -6.19 3.54
N ILE A 51 0.11 -7.04 2.66
CA ILE A 51 1.55 -7.34 2.56
C ILE A 51 2.14 -6.59 1.37
N ILE A 52 3.24 -5.87 1.60
CA ILE A 52 3.98 -5.13 0.57
C ILE A 52 5.44 -5.52 0.63
N ALA A 53 6.07 -5.75 -0.53
CA ALA A 53 7.51 -5.84 -0.69
C ALA A 53 8.00 -4.64 -1.52
N ASP A 54 9.06 -3.98 -1.07
CA ASP A 54 9.58 -2.77 -1.73
C ASP A 54 10.43 -3.12 -2.96
N ASP A 55 10.09 -2.53 -4.11
CA ASP A 55 10.71 -2.80 -5.42
C ASP A 55 10.56 -4.24 -5.95
N LEU A 56 9.63 -5.03 -5.43
CA LEU A 56 9.32 -6.32 -6.02
C LEU A 56 8.64 -6.12 -7.38
N ASN A 57 9.18 -6.79 -8.39
CA ASN A 57 8.66 -6.79 -9.75
C ASN A 57 8.09 -8.16 -10.16
N CYS A 58 7.79 -8.34 -11.45
CA CYS A 58 7.23 -9.58 -11.99
C CYS A 58 8.26 -10.71 -12.18
N ASP A 59 9.52 -10.55 -11.75
CA ASP A 59 10.57 -11.57 -11.90
C ASP A 59 10.48 -12.64 -10.79
N ILE A 60 9.30 -13.23 -10.61
CA ILE A 60 9.02 -14.29 -9.63
C ILE A 60 8.27 -15.46 -10.27
N GLY A 61 8.20 -16.59 -9.59
CA GLY A 61 7.59 -17.84 -10.11
C GLY A 61 6.13 -17.65 -10.54
N ALA A 62 5.33 -16.91 -9.78
CA ALA A 62 3.93 -16.63 -10.09
C ALA A 62 3.71 -15.97 -11.47
N TYR A 63 4.70 -15.23 -11.97
CA TYR A 63 4.67 -14.62 -13.33
C TYR A 63 5.49 -15.38 -14.36
N GLY A 64 5.86 -16.65 -14.07
CA GLY A 64 6.51 -17.54 -15.02
C GLY A 64 8.04 -17.51 -15.00
N ASN A 65 8.68 -16.85 -14.03
CA ASN A 65 10.13 -16.95 -13.88
C ASN A 65 10.52 -18.33 -13.37
N ALA A 66 11.25 -19.10 -14.19
CA ALA A 66 11.63 -20.47 -13.88
C ALA A 66 12.85 -20.59 -12.94
N ILE A 67 13.59 -19.50 -12.73
CA ILE A 67 14.84 -19.48 -11.94
C ILE A 67 14.54 -19.09 -10.50
N ILE A 68 13.77 -18.05 -10.29
CA ILE A 68 13.51 -17.47 -8.97
C ILE A 68 12.50 -18.34 -8.21
N LYS A 69 12.87 -18.70 -6.99
CA LYS A 69 12.08 -19.60 -6.13
C LYS A 69 11.25 -18.78 -5.15
N THR A 70 9.94 -18.70 -5.39
CA THR A 70 8.97 -17.98 -4.55
C THR A 70 7.79 -18.90 -4.15
N PRO A 71 8.03 -20.07 -3.53
CA PRO A 71 7.02 -21.12 -3.39
C PRO A 71 5.76 -20.68 -2.65
N HIS A 72 5.88 -19.82 -1.63
CA HIS A 72 4.72 -19.34 -0.86
C HIS A 72 3.92 -18.27 -1.60
N ILE A 73 4.58 -17.39 -2.36
CA ILE A 73 3.90 -16.40 -3.22
C ILE A 73 3.21 -17.14 -4.37
N ASP A 74 3.88 -18.13 -4.97
CA ASP A 74 3.33 -18.95 -6.04
C ASP A 74 2.10 -19.74 -5.57
N GLU A 75 2.13 -20.28 -4.35
CA GLU A 75 0.97 -20.95 -3.76
C GLU A 75 -0.19 -19.99 -3.52
N LEU A 76 0.09 -18.81 -2.96
CA LEU A 76 -0.93 -17.79 -2.75
C LEU A 76 -1.57 -17.35 -4.07
N SER A 77 -0.80 -17.22 -5.14
CA SER A 77 -1.31 -16.85 -6.47
C SER A 77 -2.24 -17.91 -7.06
N ARG A 78 -2.00 -19.22 -6.76
CA ARG A 78 -2.89 -20.31 -7.19
C ARG A 78 -4.20 -20.37 -6.40
N GLN A 79 -4.19 -19.94 -5.16
CA GLN A 79 -5.37 -19.92 -4.29
C GLN A 79 -6.22 -18.66 -4.42
N GLY A 80 -5.63 -17.57 -4.92
CA GLY A 80 -6.24 -16.25 -5.01
C GLY A 80 -6.43 -15.76 -6.44
N ILE A 81 -6.31 -14.45 -6.61
CA ILE A 81 -6.38 -13.76 -7.91
C ILE A 81 -5.01 -13.15 -8.20
N LEU A 82 -4.43 -13.52 -9.32
CA LEU A 82 -3.19 -12.94 -9.84
C LEU A 82 -3.52 -11.80 -10.82
N PHE A 83 -3.02 -10.61 -10.57
CA PHE A 83 -3.15 -9.46 -11.47
C PHE A 83 -1.91 -9.37 -12.36
N GLU A 84 -2.03 -9.79 -13.62
CA GLU A 84 -0.92 -9.81 -14.58
C GLU A 84 -0.49 -8.41 -15.05
N ASN A 85 -1.41 -7.43 -14.99
CA ASN A 85 -1.21 -6.07 -15.49
C ASN A 85 -1.49 -5.03 -14.39
N ALA A 86 -0.89 -5.22 -13.23
CA ALA A 86 -0.94 -4.22 -12.16
C ALA A 86 0.11 -3.13 -12.37
N HIS A 87 -0.29 -1.86 -12.32
CA HIS A 87 0.59 -0.72 -12.52
C HIS A 87 0.56 0.20 -11.30
N ASN A 88 1.71 0.70 -10.89
CA ASN A 88 1.79 1.77 -9.91
C ASN A 88 1.40 3.11 -10.54
N GLN A 89 0.98 4.05 -9.71
CA GLN A 89 0.55 5.38 -10.18
C GLN A 89 1.71 6.35 -10.42
N TYR A 90 2.89 6.03 -9.93
CA TYR A 90 4.08 6.85 -10.09
C TYR A 90 5.34 6.00 -9.86
N PRO A 91 6.37 6.08 -10.73
CA PRO A 91 7.54 5.22 -10.67
C PRO A 91 8.56 5.69 -9.60
N LEU A 92 8.08 5.97 -8.38
CA LEU A 92 8.89 6.36 -7.23
C LEU A 92 8.16 5.97 -5.95
N CYS A 93 8.88 5.43 -4.97
CA CYS A 93 8.34 4.81 -3.75
C CYS A 93 7.36 5.72 -2.98
N GLY A 94 7.76 6.93 -2.60
CA GLY A 94 6.92 7.84 -1.81
C GLY A 94 5.60 8.20 -2.49
N PRO A 95 5.61 8.73 -3.71
CA PRO A 95 4.40 9.02 -4.48
C PRO A 95 3.51 7.81 -4.74
N SER A 96 4.10 6.66 -5.12
CA SER A 96 3.36 5.42 -5.33
C SER A 96 2.64 4.98 -4.06
N ARG A 97 3.34 5.02 -2.92
CA ARG A 97 2.80 4.65 -1.60
C ARG A 97 1.71 5.61 -1.14
N ALA A 98 1.88 6.91 -1.34
CA ALA A 98 0.82 7.88 -1.10
C ALA A 98 -0.43 7.57 -1.94
N SER A 99 -0.27 7.20 -3.20
CA SER A 99 -1.39 6.88 -4.09
C SER A 99 -2.17 5.65 -3.62
N PHE A 100 -1.52 4.52 -3.34
CA PHE A 100 -2.28 3.34 -2.89
C PHE A 100 -2.83 3.47 -1.46
N MET A 101 -2.17 4.23 -0.58
CA MET A 101 -2.68 4.46 0.77
C MET A 101 -3.87 5.43 0.83
N THR A 102 -4.08 6.23 -0.21
CA THR A 102 -5.18 7.21 -0.28
C THR A 102 -6.22 6.89 -1.33
N GLY A 103 -5.91 6.01 -2.31
CA GLY A 103 -6.73 5.78 -3.49
C GLY A 103 -6.74 6.96 -4.47
N MET A 104 -5.79 7.89 -4.35
CA MET A 104 -5.70 9.11 -5.14
C MET A 104 -4.54 9.05 -6.13
N TYR A 105 -4.71 9.64 -7.31
CA TYR A 105 -3.62 9.83 -8.25
C TYR A 105 -2.58 10.82 -7.74
N THR A 106 -1.35 10.71 -8.25
CA THR A 106 -0.24 11.61 -7.86
C THR A 106 -0.54 13.08 -8.13
N ASP A 107 -1.29 13.39 -9.19
CA ASP A 107 -1.75 14.75 -9.48
C ASP A 107 -2.69 15.32 -8.41
N GLN A 108 -3.42 14.47 -7.72
CA GLN A 108 -4.28 14.86 -6.60
C GLN A 108 -3.49 14.93 -5.30
N THR A 109 -2.63 13.94 -5.02
CA THR A 109 -1.83 13.94 -3.79
C THR A 109 -0.74 15.02 -3.78
N LYS A 110 -0.30 15.50 -4.96
CA LYS A 110 0.86 16.38 -5.14
C LYS A 110 2.18 15.82 -4.57
N MET A 111 2.19 14.54 -4.23
CA MET A 111 3.37 13.82 -3.76
C MET A 111 4.22 13.42 -4.96
N THR A 112 5.33 14.09 -5.19
CA THR A 112 6.23 13.85 -6.34
C THR A 112 7.65 13.46 -5.92
N ARG A 113 7.93 13.40 -4.62
CA ARG A 113 9.25 13.11 -4.06
C ARG A 113 9.14 12.21 -2.83
N ASN A 114 10.24 11.52 -2.51
CA ASN A 114 10.31 10.60 -1.38
C ASN A 114 10.33 11.29 -0.01
N ASN A 115 10.85 12.50 0.08
CA ASN A 115 10.99 13.26 1.33
C ASN A 115 9.77 14.13 1.68
N MET A 116 8.59 13.75 1.19
CA MET A 116 7.35 14.48 1.46
C MET A 116 6.47 13.67 2.44
N TYR A 117 5.81 14.39 3.35
CA TYR A 117 4.77 13.84 4.21
C TYR A 117 3.41 14.09 3.57
N ILE A 118 2.56 13.08 3.53
CA ILE A 118 1.24 13.18 2.85
C ILE A 118 0.39 14.32 3.43
N ARG A 119 0.45 14.53 4.74
CA ARG A 119 -0.35 15.58 5.40
C ARG A 119 0.16 16.99 5.15
N ASN A 120 1.39 17.16 4.71
CA ASN A 120 1.86 18.47 4.24
C ASN A 120 1.23 18.85 2.90
N SER A 121 0.87 17.87 2.09
CA SER A 121 0.21 18.07 0.80
C SER A 121 -1.32 18.08 0.93
N ILE A 122 -1.87 17.17 1.73
CA ILE A 122 -3.32 17.03 1.95
C ILE A 122 -3.55 16.82 3.46
N PRO A 123 -3.71 17.89 4.25
CA PRO A 123 -3.84 17.80 5.71
C PRO A 123 -4.98 16.89 6.19
N ASP A 124 -6.12 16.93 5.51
CA ASP A 124 -7.35 16.22 5.89
C ASP A 124 -7.55 14.89 5.15
N VAL A 125 -6.50 14.37 4.50
CA VAL A 125 -6.60 13.09 3.79
C VAL A 125 -6.97 11.96 4.73
N ILE A 126 -7.88 11.10 4.30
CA ILE A 126 -8.20 9.84 4.98
C ILE A 126 -7.47 8.72 4.25
N THR A 127 -6.47 8.16 4.91
CA THR A 127 -5.70 7.04 4.40
C THR A 127 -6.45 5.71 4.58
N MET A 128 -6.00 4.66 3.90
CA MET A 128 -6.56 3.32 4.01
C MET A 128 -6.54 2.83 5.48
N GLY A 129 -5.41 2.93 6.18
CA GLY A 129 -5.31 2.56 7.58
C GLY A 129 -6.26 3.37 8.48
N GLN A 130 -6.31 4.68 8.28
CA GLN A 130 -7.24 5.55 9.01
C GLN A 130 -8.71 5.19 8.73
N ARG A 131 -9.05 4.81 7.49
CA ARG A 131 -10.40 4.37 7.15
C ARG A 131 -10.77 3.09 7.89
N PHE A 132 -9.88 2.11 7.98
CA PHE A 132 -10.11 0.89 8.75
C PHE A 132 -10.32 1.19 10.25
N ARG A 133 -9.51 2.08 10.84
CA ARG A 133 -9.70 2.55 12.23
C ARG A 133 -11.08 3.15 12.44
N GLN A 134 -11.52 4.06 11.55
CA GLN A 134 -12.86 4.67 11.62
C GLN A 134 -14.00 3.65 11.50
N GLN A 135 -13.73 2.50 10.90
CA GLN A 135 -14.68 1.39 10.82
C GLN A 135 -14.56 0.40 11.98
N GLY A 136 -13.78 0.71 13.03
CA GLY A 136 -13.64 -0.11 14.24
C GLY A 136 -12.73 -1.33 14.05
N TYR A 137 -11.81 -1.30 13.10
CA TYR A 137 -10.70 -2.23 13.00
C TYR A 137 -9.55 -1.76 13.88
N GLN A 138 -8.80 -2.70 14.43
CA GLN A 138 -7.48 -2.40 14.96
C GLN A 138 -6.50 -2.32 13.78
N SER A 139 -5.92 -1.15 13.55
CA SER A 139 -5.01 -0.90 12.42
C SER A 139 -3.57 -0.88 12.90
N ILE A 140 -2.77 -1.81 12.40
CA ILE A 140 -1.38 -2.00 12.82
C ILE A 140 -0.46 -1.99 11.60
N ARG A 141 0.68 -1.33 11.74
CA ARG A 141 1.75 -1.34 10.75
C ARG A 141 3.03 -1.95 11.32
N ILE A 142 3.63 -2.83 10.53
CA ILE A 142 4.94 -3.42 10.79
C ILE A 142 5.83 -3.16 9.57
N GLY A 143 7.01 -2.53 9.77
CA GLY A 143 7.96 -2.27 8.69
C GLY A 143 7.50 -1.19 7.70
N LYS A 144 7.88 -1.31 6.43
CA LYS A 144 7.79 -0.25 5.40
C LYS A 144 6.44 -0.20 4.69
N ILE A 145 5.52 0.66 5.12
CA ILE A 145 4.24 0.93 4.43
C ILE A 145 4.26 2.29 3.72
N PHE A 146 4.48 3.39 4.43
CA PHE A 146 4.87 4.67 3.81
C PHE A 146 6.34 4.64 3.40
N HIS A 147 6.87 5.74 2.91
CA HIS A 147 8.26 5.75 2.45
C HIS A 147 9.26 5.79 3.61
N TYR A 148 10.29 4.99 3.45
CA TYR A 148 11.48 4.95 4.29
C TYR A 148 12.70 4.89 3.40
N ASP A 149 13.69 5.73 3.67
CA ASP A 149 14.99 5.62 3.00
C ASP A 149 15.69 4.32 3.42
N ASN A 150 16.12 3.55 2.44
CA ASN A 150 16.75 2.26 2.65
C ASN A 150 18.25 2.34 2.30
N PRO A 151 19.18 2.03 3.20
CA PRO A 151 18.98 1.48 4.55
C PRO A 151 18.88 2.53 5.67
N SER A 152 19.02 3.84 5.38
CA SER A 152 19.23 4.87 6.41
C SER A 152 18.08 4.99 7.41
N ALA A 153 16.83 4.85 6.96
CA ALA A 153 15.64 4.99 7.80
C ALA A 153 15.12 3.67 8.40
N ILE A 154 15.78 2.53 8.17
CA ILE A 154 15.41 1.26 8.83
C ILE A 154 15.49 1.44 10.35
N GLY A 155 14.44 1.00 11.06
CA GLY A 155 14.30 1.16 12.52
C GLY A 155 13.69 2.50 12.96
N THR A 156 13.29 3.35 12.02
CA THR A 156 12.64 4.64 12.30
C THR A 156 11.19 4.66 11.78
N SER A 157 10.47 5.72 12.05
CA SER A 157 9.11 5.93 11.50
C SER A 157 9.11 6.38 10.03
N GLY A 158 10.25 6.78 9.45
CA GLY A 158 10.30 7.32 8.09
C GLY A 158 9.35 8.51 7.87
N THR A 159 8.69 8.56 6.72
CA THR A 159 7.65 9.56 6.42
C THR A 159 6.24 9.01 6.69
N ASP A 160 6.06 8.29 7.79
CA ASP A 160 4.81 7.63 8.15
C ASP A 160 3.67 8.60 8.45
N ASP A 161 2.43 8.11 8.38
CA ASP A 161 1.24 8.84 8.79
C ASP A 161 0.69 8.29 10.12
N PRO A 162 0.85 9.00 11.24
CA PRO A 162 0.45 8.51 12.56
C PRO A 162 -1.07 8.35 12.71
N TYR A 163 -1.88 9.02 11.89
CA TYR A 163 -3.33 8.87 11.92
C TYR A 163 -3.82 7.55 11.34
N SER A 164 -2.98 6.89 10.53
CA SER A 164 -3.31 5.61 9.90
C SER A 164 -3.35 4.44 10.87
N TRP A 165 -2.65 4.51 12.01
CA TRP A 165 -2.32 3.34 12.83
C TRP A 165 -2.71 3.51 14.29
N ASP A 166 -3.15 2.41 14.92
CA ASP A 166 -3.28 2.31 16.38
C ASP A 166 -1.93 1.93 17.00
N GLN A 167 -1.15 1.11 16.27
CA GLN A 167 0.19 0.70 16.70
C GLN A 167 1.12 0.63 15.48
N THR A 168 2.41 0.87 15.73
CA THR A 168 3.45 0.77 14.70
C THR A 168 4.68 0.07 15.26
N VAL A 169 5.26 -0.82 14.45
CA VAL A 169 6.52 -1.51 14.76
C VAL A 169 7.55 -1.11 13.71
N ASN A 170 8.71 -0.65 14.17
CA ASN A 170 9.85 -0.25 13.33
C ASN A 170 11.03 -1.21 13.58
N PRO A 171 11.00 -2.43 13.03
CA PRO A 171 12.05 -3.39 13.28
C PRO A 171 13.36 -2.94 12.63
N TYR A 172 14.45 -3.33 13.24
CA TYR A 172 15.77 -3.31 12.61
C TYR A 172 16.55 -4.52 13.07
N GLY A 173 17.19 -5.17 12.14
CA GLY A 173 17.94 -6.38 12.39
C GLY A 173 19.43 -6.20 12.16
N ARG A 174 20.09 -7.33 12.06
CA ARG A 174 21.52 -7.44 11.84
C ARG A 174 21.98 -6.74 10.56
N ASP A 175 21.17 -6.75 9.50
CA ASP A 175 21.44 -6.05 8.24
C ASP A 175 21.58 -4.54 8.41
N LYS A 176 20.87 -3.95 9.39
CA LYS A 176 21.05 -2.54 9.75
C LYS A 176 22.28 -2.34 10.63
N ILE A 177 22.51 -3.19 11.62
CA ILE A 177 23.65 -3.09 12.53
C ILE A 177 24.97 -3.28 11.76
N GLU A 178 24.99 -4.19 10.81
CA GLU A 178 26.17 -4.56 10.02
C GLU A 178 26.22 -3.87 8.64
N GLU A 179 25.47 -2.78 8.43
CA GLU A 179 25.43 -2.08 7.13
C GLU A 179 26.79 -1.63 6.61
N TYR A 180 27.78 -1.48 7.49
CA TYR A 180 29.17 -1.17 7.13
C TYR A 180 29.88 -2.28 6.33
N LYS A 181 29.31 -3.50 6.30
CA LYS A 181 29.80 -4.65 5.52
C LYS A 181 29.26 -4.67 4.09
N ILE A 182 28.32 -3.80 3.74
CA ILE A 182 27.70 -3.80 2.43
C ILE A 182 28.74 -3.53 1.34
N ASN A 183 28.80 -4.45 0.37
CA ASN A 183 29.58 -4.23 -0.84
C ASN A 183 28.85 -3.22 -1.74
N THR A 184 29.58 -2.28 -2.34
CA THR A 184 28.99 -1.31 -3.25
C THR A 184 29.92 -0.98 -4.40
N LEU A 185 29.35 -0.93 -5.60
CA LEU A 185 29.98 -0.37 -6.81
C LEU A 185 29.57 1.08 -7.02
N SER A 186 28.70 1.61 -6.17
CA SER A 186 28.26 3.00 -6.20
C SER A 186 29.18 3.87 -5.32
N PRO A 187 29.44 5.14 -5.68
CA PRO A 187 30.13 6.08 -4.80
C PRO A 187 29.34 6.43 -3.54
N ARG A 188 28.05 6.06 -3.47
CA ARG A 188 27.20 6.26 -2.29
C ARG A 188 27.50 5.21 -1.24
N LYS A 189 27.77 5.65 -0.03
CA LYS A 189 28.00 4.77 1.12
C LYS A 189 26.68 4.05 1.48
N TYR A 190 26.74 2.72 1.60
CA TYR A 190 25.70 1.82 2.15
C TYR A 190 24.35 1.69 1.42
N GLY A 191 24.11 2.16 0.25
CA GLY A 191 22.79 1.96 -0.26
C GLY A 191 22.51 2.55 -1.63
N GLY A 192 23.54 2.72 -2.41
CA GLY A 192 23.33 3.02 -3.82
C GLY A 192 22.85 1.81 -4.58
N THR A 193 22.36 2.01 -5.78
CA THR A 193 22.22 0.97 -6.81
C THR A 193 23.52 0.16 -6.89
N LEU A 194 23.47 -1.13 -7.16
CA LEU A 194 24.61 -2.05 -7.18
C LEU A 194 25.32 -2.23 -5.83
N SER A 195 24.55 -2.29 -4.76
CA SER A 195 25.03 -2.62 -3.42
C SER A 195 24.40 -3.92 -2.93
N TRP A 196 25.17 -4.80 -2.31
CA TRP A 196 24.70 -6.10 -1.85
C TRP A 196 25.47 -6.62 -0.64
N LEU A 197 24.85 -7.52 0.10
CA LEU A 197 25.49 -8.27 1.16
C LEU A 197 24.83 -9.63 1.31
N ALA A 198 25.57 -10.71 1.02
CA ALA A 198 25.25 -12.05 1.42
C ALA A 198 25.87 -12.29 2.81
N ALA A 199 25.10 -12.20 3.86
CA ALA A 199 25.60 -12.20 5.22
C ALA A 199 25.24 -13.49 5.96
N LYS A 200 26.04 -13.84 6.98
CA LYS A 200 25.72 -14.96 7.87
C LYS A 200 24.57 -14.61 8.79
N GLY A 201 23.80 -15.61 9.20
CA GLY A 201 22.72 -15.47 10.15
C GLY A 201 21.44 -16.17 9.71
N THR A 202 20.44 -16.16 10.60
CA THR A 202 19.11 -16.71 10.34
C THR A 202 18.16 -15.63 9.86
N ASP A 203 16.98 -16.00 9.39
CA ASP A 203 15.97 -15.01 8.95
C ASP A 203 15.57 -14.08 10.08
N GLU A 204 15.41 -14.60 11.29
CA GLU A 204 14.97 -13.89 12.48
C GLU A 204 15.97 -12.83 12.97
N GLU A 205 17.22 -12.91 12.52
CA GLU A 205 18.24 -11.89 12.83
C GLU A 205 18.17 -10.68 11.90
N TYR A 206 17.46 -10.78 10.75
CA TYR A 206 17.38 -9.73 9.74
C TYR A 206 16.09 -8.92 9.86
N THR A 207 16.13 -7.66 9.42
CA THR A 207 15.00 -6.74 9.52
C THR A 207 13.70 -7.33 8.97
N ASP A 208 13.72 -7.91 7.76
CA ASP A 208 12.52 -8.47 7.15
C ASP A 208 12.06 -9.79 7.80
N GLY A 209 12.98 -10.55 8.37
CA GLY A 209 12.63 -11.72 9.19
C GLY A 209 11.96 -11.32 10.50
N ILE A 210 12.43 -10.23 11.14
CA ILE A 210 11.79 -9.65 12.32
C ILE A 210 10.41 -9.12 11.94
N VAL A 211 10.24 -8.43 10.79
CA VAL A 211 8.93 -8.00 10.27
C VAL A 211 7.96 -9.18 10.18
N ALA A 212 8.42 -10.33 9.65
CA ALA A 212 7.59 -11.52 9.54
C ALA A 212 7.22 -12.10 10.92
N SER A 213 8.19 -12.17 11.84
CA SER A 213 7.98 -12.67 13.20
C SER A 213 6.98 -11.83 13.98
N GLU A 214 7.11 -10.53 13.95
CA GLU A 214 6.15 -9.59 14.56
C GLU A 214 4.73 -9.73 13.96
N ALA A 215 4.64 -9.92 12.63
CA ALA A 215 3.35 -10.13 11.98
C ALA A 215 2.69 -11.43 12.46
N ILE A 216 3.44 -12.52 12.62
CA ILE A 216 2.94 -13.79 13.15
C ILE A 216 2.47 -13.63 14.59
N GLU A 217 3.21 -12.90 15.43
CA GLU A 217 2.82 -12.63 16.81
C GLU A 217 1.52 -11.84 16.90
N TYR A 218 1.32 -10.81 16.09
CA TYR A 218 0.05 -10.09 16.03
C TYR A 218 -1.10 -10.98 15.55
N LEU A 219 -0.89 -11.85 14.57
CA LEU A 219 -1.92 -12.79 14.10
C LEU A 219 -2.33 -13.77 15.21
N ASP A 220 -1.36 -14.24 16.02
CA ASP A 220 -1.64 -15.08 17.17
C ASP A 220 -2.45 -14.33 18.24
N GLN A 221 -2.12 -13.08 18.53
CA GLN A 221 -2.89 -12.23 19.44
C GLN A 221 -4.33 -12.01 18.95
N PHE A 222 -4.51 -11.69 17.65
CA PHE A 222 -5.84 -11.48 17.06
C PHE A 222 -6.68 -12.74 17.04
N SER A 223 -6.06 -13.91 16.85
CA SER A 223 -6.77 -15.19 16.91
C SER A 223 -7.41 -15.44 18.28
N LYS A 224 -6.83 -14.88 19.33
CA LYS A 224 -7.27 -15.04 20.72
C LYS A 224 -8.34 -14.01 21.14
N ASN A 225 -8.29 -12.79 20.60
CA ASN A 225 -9.19 -11.69 21.04
C ASN A 225 -10.41 -11.49 20.14
N GLY A 226 -10.41 -12.05 18.92
CA GLY A 226 -11.53 -11.98 17.97
C GLY A 226 -11.83 -10.56 17.44
N GLN A 227 -10.96 -9.58 17.66
CA GLN A 227 -11.16 -8.22 17.19
C GLN A 227 -10.83 -8.13 15.68
N PRO A 228 -11.67 -7.48 14.86
CA PRO A 228 -11.34 -7.28 13.46
C PRO A 228 -10.12 -6.38 13.31
N PHE A 229 -9.20 -6.76 12.42
CA PHE A 229 -7.93 -6.06 12.24
C PHE A 229 -7.61 -5.73 10.78
N PHE A 230 -6.85 -4.67 10.61
CA PHE A 230 -6.11 -4.32 9.41
C PHE A 230 -4.62 -4.36 9.74
N LEU A 231 -3.93 -5.42 9.32
CA LEU A 231 -2.51 -5.63 9.55
C LEU A 231 -1.72 -5.32 8.27
N ALA A 232 -1.00 -4.21 8.27
CA ALA A 232 -0.14 -3.80 7.17
C ALA A 232 1.31 -4.23 7.44
N VAL A 233 1.84 -5.13 6.62
CA VAL A 233 3.17 -5.72 6.75
C VAL A 233 4.02 -5.29 5.56
N GLY A 234 5.06 -4.51 5.83
CA GLY A 234 5.92 -3.94 4.80
C GLY A 234 7.36 -4.42 4.89
N PHE A 235 7.77 -5.22 3.89
CA PHE A 235 9.15 -5.67 3.73
C PHE A 235 9.98 -4.61 3.03
N TYR A 236 11.25 -4.50 3.45
CA TYR A 236 12.22 -3.58 2.85
C TYR A 236 12.87 -4.16 1.59
N ARG A 237 12.89 -5.49 1.43
CA ARG A 237 13.49 -6.16 0.28
C ARG A 237 12.41 -6.56 -0.74
N PRO A 238 12.82 -6.65 -2.02
CA PRO A 238 14.16 -6.63 -2.62
C PRO A 238 14.74 -5.23 -2.96
N HIS A 239 14.28 -4.12 -2.37
CA HIS A 239 14.91 -2.80 -2.59
C HIS A 239 16.39 -2.81 -2.22
N THR A 240 17.21 -2.07 -2.96
CA THR A 240 18.64 -1.93 -2.69
C THR A 240 18.92 -1.29 -1.30
N PRO A 241 20.03 -1.62 -0.64
CA PRO A 241 21.02 -2.65 -0.96
C PRO A 241 20.40 -4.05 -0.91
N PHE A 242 20.82 -4.93 -1.83
CA PHE A 242 20.34 -6.32 -1.87
C PHE A 242 20.99 -7.11 -0.74
N VAL A 243 20.34 -7.16 0.41
CA VAL A 243 20.86 -7.84 1.60
C VAL A 243 19.93 -8.99 1.98
N ALA A 244 20.52 -10.17 2.14
CA ALA A 244 19.82 -11.36 2.61
C ALA A 244 20.80 -12.33 3.31
N PRO A 245 20.29 -13.27 4.13
CA PRO A 245 21.10 -14.39 4.60
C PRO A 245 21.78 -15.15 3.45
N GLN A 246 23.02 -15.55 3.65
CA GLN A 246 23.85 -16.27 2.68
C GLN A 246 23.11 -17.45 2.02
N LYS A 247 22.31 -18.21 2.79
CA LYS A 247 21.54 -19.36 2.29
C LYS A 247 20.63 -19.06 1.09
N TYR A 248 20.21 -17.82 0.91
CA TYR A 248 19.39 -17.42 -0.25
C TYR A 248 20.23 -17.19 -1.49
N PHE A 249 21.43 -16.61 -1.34
CA PHE A 249 22.38 -16.47 -2.43
C PHE A 249 22.88 -17.84 -2.90
N ASP A 250 23.11 -18.78 -1.97
CA ASP A 250 23.59 -20.14 -2.28
C ASP A 250 22.59 -20.98 -3.08
N GLN A 251 21.34 -20.55 -3.19
CA GLN A 251 20.32 -21.24 -4.00
C GLN A 251 20.48 -21.03 -5.51
N TYR A 252 21.31 -20.09 -5.92
CA TYR A 252 21.42 -19.64 -7.30
C TYR A 252 22.87 -19.71 -7.77
N GLU A 253 23.12 -20.56 -8.76
CA GLU A 253 24.40 -20.59 -9.45
C GLU A 253 24.55 -19.35 -10.32
N ARG A 254 25.60 -18.57 -10.12
CA ARG A 254 25.83 -17.30 -10.85
C ARG A 254 25.81 -17.51 -12.37
N SER A 255 26.31 -18.65 -12.85
CA SER A 255 26.32 -18.98 -14.28
C SER A 255 24.96 -19.27 -14.88
N SER A 256 23.96 -19.59 -14.05
CA SER A 256 22.57 -19.84 -14.49
C SER A 256 21.74 -18.56 -14.64
N ILE A 257 22.25 -17.43 -14.14
CA ILE A 257 21.55 -16.14 -14.21
C ILE A 257 21.92 -15.45 -15.52
N ALA A 258 20.95 -15.37 -16.42
CA ALA A 258 21.14 -14.65 -17.69
C ALA A 258 21.32 -13.15 -17.43
N ILE A 259 22.36 -12.58 -18.01
CA ILE A 259 22.54 -11.12 -18.02
C ILE A 259 21.53 -10.57 -19.04
N PRO A 260 20.63 -9.63 -18.64
CA PRO A 260 19.70 -9.01 -19.57
C PRO A 260 20.46 -8.37 -20.73
N ASN A 261 20.13 -8.80 -21.94
CA ASN A 261 20.68 -8.22 -23.16
C ASN A 261 19.66 -7.28 -23.79
N SER A 262 19.89 -5.99 -23.69
CA SER A 262 19.09 -4.99 -24.37
C SER A 262 19.65 -4.78 -25.77
N SER A 263 18.92 -5.20 -26.80
CA SER A 263 19.31 -4.95 -28.18
C SER A 263 19.34 -3.45 -28.49
N ASP A 264 20.18 -3.04 -29.44
CA ASP A 264 20.21 -1.65 -29.91
C ASP A 264 18.87 -1.19 -30.47
N GLU A 265 18.08 -2.09 -31.06
CA GLU A 265 16.72 -1.82 -31.53
C GLU A 265 15.78 -1.49 -30.36
N TYR A 266 15.83 -2.28 -29.28
CA TYR A 266 15.07 -1.99 -28.06
C TYR A 266 15.47 -0.64 -27.47
N LEU A 267 16.76 -0.35 -27.37
CA LEU A 267 17.24 0.94 -26.85
C LEU A 267 16.78 2.12 -27.70
N LYS A 268 16.72 1.96 -29.02
CA LYS A 268 16.19 2.98 -29.95
C LYS A 268 14.68 3.14 -29.85
N SER A 269 13.94 2.13 -29.41
CA SER A 269 12.48 2.19 -29.22
C SER A 269 12.06 2.96 -27.96
N ILE A 270 12.99 3.16 -27.04
CA ILE A 270 12.73 3.91 -25.79
C ILE A 270 12.57 5.40 -26.13
N PRO A 271 11.59 6.12 -25.55
CA PRO A 271 11.43 7.56 -25.76
C PRO A 271 12.72 8.35 -25.50
N SER A 272 13.02 9.32 -26.37
CA SER A 272 14.29 10.06 -26.39
C SER A 272 14.74 10.68 -25.04
N PRO A 273 13.84 11.17 -24.15
CA PRO A 273 14.26 11.64 -22.83
C PRO A 273 14.91 10.56 -21.96
N LEU A 274 14.53 9.30 -22.14
CA LEU A 274 15.09 8.15 -21.41
C LEU A 274 16.37 7.63 -22.06
N GLN A 275 16.48 7.71 -23.39
CA GLN A 275 17.71 7.35 -24.13
C GLN A 275 18.89 8.21 -23.67
N ASN A 276 18.70 9.53 -23.56
CA ASN A 276 19.73 10.46 -23.13
C ASN A 276 20.23 10.18 -21.69
N GLN A 277 19.37 9.70 -20.81
CA GLN A 277 19.77 9.29 -19.46
C GLN A 277 20.60 8.00 -19.45
N SER A 278 20.33 7.07 -20.36
CA SER A 278 21.09 5.83 -20.47
C SER A 278 22.51 6.05 -21.06
N GLU A 279 22.65 6.98 -21.98
CA GLU A 279 23.96 7.37 -22.57
C GLU A 279 24.85 8.11 -21.57
N GLN A 280 24.29 9.05 -20.81
CA GLN A 280 25.04 9.76 -19.78
C GLN A 280 25.58 8.83 -18.66
N LYS A 281 24.89 7.74 -18.36
CA LYS A 281 25.37 6.74 -17.37
C LYS A 281 26.43 5.78 -17.92
N ARG A 282 26.60 5.68 -19.24
CA ARG A 282 27.66 4.85 -19.87
C ARG A 282 29.01 5.58 -19.94
N ILE A 283 29.04 6.90 -19.79
CA ILE A 283 30.23 7.75 -19.96
C ILE A 283 30.89 8.09 -18.61
N ASN A 284 30.23 7.85 -17.48
CA ASN A 284 30.72 8.04 -16.10
C ASN A 284 30.87 6.69 -15.37
#